data_0519a3e7453978c6b740061b34138fc0
#
_entry.id   0519a3e7453978c6b740061b34138fc0
#
_cell.length_a   1.000
_cell.length_b   1.000
_cell.length_c   1.000
_cell.angle_alpha   90.00
_cell.angle_beta   90.00
_cell.angle_gamma   90.00
#
_symmetry.space_group_name_H-M   'P 1'
#
loop_
_entity.id
_entity.type
_entity.pdbx_description
1 polymer ?
#
loop_
_entity_poly.entity_id
_entity_poly.type
_entity_poly.pdbx_seq_one_letter_code
_entity_poly.pdbx_strand_id
1 'polypeptide(L)'
;IPGVRGIEFGDGFAAARMTGSEHNDPLDIQEKVNAGADAGIHGQNLMFRPSKNGAGGINGGLTNGNPLIFRVAFKPTSSIGKTQETMNVATGQMTSLEIPGRHDVCFALRTPPVVEAMTAIVLADLLGVSMSMTSGC
;
A
#
# COMPACT_ATOMS: atom_id res chain seq x y z
N ILE A 1 0.81 0.70 -11.93
CA ILE A 1 2.23 0.32 -11.97
C ILE A 1 2.32 -1.04 -12.65
N PRO A 2 3.07 -1.19 -13.74
CA PRO A 2 3.25 -2.49 -14.41
C PRO A 2 3.84 -3.54 -13.48
N GLY A 3 3.35 -4.77 -13.60
CA GLY A 3 3.82 -5.90 -12.79
C GLY A 3 3.15 -6.05 -11.43
N VAL A 4 2.38 -5.08 -10.96
CA VAL A 4 1.59 -5.20 -9.72
C VAL A 4 0.50 -6.27 -9.89
N ARG A 5 0.34 -7.10 -8.87
CA ARG A 5 -0.68 -8.17 -8.79
C ARG A 5 -1.62 -8.02 -7.60
N GLY A 6 -1.24 -7.23 -6.62
CA GLY A 6 -2.09 -6.98 -5.47
C GLY A 6 -1.53 -5.86 -4.61
N ILE A 7 -2.40 -5.30 -3.80
CA ILE A 7 -2.08 -4.35 -2.76
C ILE A 7 -2.91 -4.71 -1.52
N GLU A 8 -2.33 -4.54 -0.36
CA GLU A 8 -3.04 -4.68 0.92
C GLU A 8 -2.60 -3.58 1.88
N PHE A 9 -3.51 -3.18 2.76
CA PHE A 9 -3.26 -2.18 3.80
C PHE A 9 -3.29 -2.82 5.18
N GLY A 10 -2.38 -2.39 6.06
CA GLY A 10 -2.28 -2.90 7.42
C GLY A 10 -2.14 -4.42 7.49
N ASP A 11 -3.05 -5.07 8.20
CA ASP A 11 -3.11 -6.54 8.32
C ASP A 11 -3.50 -7.22 7.01
N GLY A 12 -4.14 -6.49 6.09
CA GLY A 12 -4.45 -6.96 4.76
C GLY A 12 -5.20 -8.30 4.76
N PHE A 13 -4.74 -9.26 3.98
CA PHE A 13 -5.34 -10.59 3.91
C PHE A 13 -5.24 -11.39 5.22
N ALA A 14 -4.33 -11.03 6.14
CA ALA A 14 -4.25 -11.67 7.44
C ALA A 14 -5.51 -11.40 8.28
N ALA A 15 -6.15 -10.25 8.10
CA ALA A 15 -7.40 -9.89 8.79
C ALA A 15 -8.53 -10.91 8.59
N ALA A 16 -8.57 -11.59 7.44
CA ALA A 16 -9.57 -12.62 7.15
C ALA A 16 -9.47 -13.87 8.07
N ARG A 17 -8.37 -14.02 8.79
CA ARG A 17 -8.12 -15.13 9.75
C ARG A 17 -8.23 -14.69 11.20
N MET A 18 -8.48 -13.41 11.45
CA MET A 18 -8.59 -12.82 12.78
C MET A 18 -10.05 -12.78 13.24
N THR A 19 -10.24 -12.84 14.54
CA THR A 19 -11.53 -12.46 15.15
C THR A 19 -11.68 -10.94 15.16
N GLY A 20 -12.91 -10.43 15.32
CA GLY A 20 -13.15 -9.00 15.39
C GLY A 20 -12.35 -8.30 16.50
N SER A 21 -12.21 -8.94 17.65
CA SER A 21 -11.44 -8.41 18.78
C SER A 21 -9.92 -8.39 18.50
N GLU A 22 -9.42 -9.33 17.73
CA GLU A 22 -8.02 -9.34 17.32
C GLU A 22 -7.71 -8.26 16.27
N HIS A 23 -8.65 -8.03 15.35
CA HIS A 23 -8.46 -7.05 14.28
C HIS A 23 -8.75 -5.61 14.71
N ASN A 24 -9.63 -5.39 15.67
CA ASN A 24 -9.97 -4.04 16.14
C ASN A 24 -8.72 -3.27 16.57
N ASP A 25 -8.70 -1.98 16.20
CA ASP A 25 -7.69 -1.01 16.62
C ASP A 25 -8.29 -0.10 17.71
N PRO A 26 -8.30 -0.52 19.00
CA PRO A 26 -8.86 0.30 20.07
C PRO A 26 -8.08 1.62 20.19
N LEU A 27 -8.79 2.69 20.49
CA LEU A 27 -8.18 3.99 20.69
C LEU A 27 -7.50 4.03 22.06
N ASP A 28 -6.31 4.58 22.10
CA ASP A 28 -5.56 4.86 23.32
C ASP A 28 -5.37 6.36 23.48
N ILE A 29 -5.30 6.81 24.73
CA ILE A 29 -5.07 8.21 25.07
C ILE A 29 -3.57 8.42 25.13
N GLN A 30 -3.05 9.25 24.26
CA GLN A 30 -1.66 9.69 24.31
C GLN A 30 -1.60 11.14 24.81
N GLU A 31 -0.81 11.38 25.85
CA GLU A 31 -0.50 12.75 26.27
C GLU A 31 0.33 13.44 25.18
N LYS A 32 -0.10 14.63 24.77
CA LYS A 32 0.69 15.46 23.85
C LYS A 32 1.98 15.89 24.54
N VAL A 33 3.08 15.33 24.12
CA VAL A 33 4.41 15.90 24.43
C VAL A 33 4.64 17.02 23.42
N ASN A 34 4.45 18.25 23.85
CA ASN A 34 4.88 19.50 23.17
C ASN A 34 4.46 19.68 21.70
N ALA A 35 3.18 19.70 21.40
CA ALA A 35 2.70 20.20 20.10
C ALA A 35 1.92 21.50 20.30
N GLY A 36 2.31 22.54 19.52
CA GLY A 36 1.65 23.86 19.56
C GLY A 36 0.16 23.81 19.23
N ALA A 37 -0.49 24.81 19.65
CA ALA A 37 -1.84 25.38 19.57
C ALA A 37 -2.97 24.71 18.76
N ASP A 38 -3.00 23.39 18.55
CA ASP A 38 -4.21 22.72 18.09
C ASP A 38 -4.93 22.07 19.28
N ALA A 39 -5.98 22.73 19.72
CA ALA A 39 -6.84 22.28 20.80
C ALA A 39 -7.48 20.95 20.41
N GLY A 40 -7.15 19.90 21.17
CA GLY A 40 -7.85 18.63 21.08
C GLY A 40 -9.35 18.78 21.42
N ILE A 41 -10.11 17.70 21.26
CA ILE A 41 -11.55 17.66 21.55
C ILE A 41 -11.83 18.26 22.94
N HIS A 42 -12.70 19.27 23.02
CA HIS A 42 -13.10 20.00 24.24
C HIS A 42 -11.98 20.74 24.99
N GLY A 43 -10.95 21.24 24.29
CA GLY A 43 -9.92 22.07 24.96
C GLY A 43 -8.94 21.26 25.84
N GLN A 44 -8.98 19.95 25.79
CA GLN A 44 -8.01 19.07 26.43
C GLN A 44 -6.92 18.73 25.42
N ASN A 45 -5.67 18.81 25.80
CA ASN A 45 -4.52 18.40 24.99
C ASN A 45 -4.38 16.86 24.86
N LEU A 46 -5.51 16.17 24.68
CA LEU A 46 -5.55 14.73 24.53
C LEU A 46 -5.57 14.37 23.06
N MET A 47 -4.70 13.48 22.66
CA MET A 47 -4.63 12.91 21.34
C MET A 47 -5.06 11.45 21.40
N PHE A 48 -6.10 11.10 20.66
CA PHE A 48 -6.55 9.71 20.55
C PHE A 48 -5.87 9.08 19.32
N ARG A 49 -5.19 7.97 19.53
CA ARG A 49 -4.63 7.17 18.43
C ARG A 49 -4.99 5.71 18.63
N PRO A 50 -5.19 4.95 17.55
CA PRO A 50 -5.27 3.51 17.67
C PRO A 50 -4.02 2.94 18.36
N SER A 51 -4.21 2.01 19.28
CA SER A 51 -3.12 1.38 20.04
C SER A 51 -2.25 0.47 19.16
N LYS A 52 -2.82 0.00 18.06
CA LYS A 52 -2.15 -0.72 16.98
C LYS A 52 -2.60 -0.16 15.63
N ASN A 53 -2.06 -0.65 14.54
CA ASN A 53 -2.34 -0.11 13.20
C ASN A 53 -2.74 -1.23 12.23
N GLY A 54 -3.66 -2.09 12.65
CA GLY A 54 -4.19 -3.18 11.84
C GLY A 54 -4.89 -2.70 10.57
N ALA A 55 -5.53 -1.52 10.64
CA ALA A 55 -6.14 -0.87 9.49
C ALA A 55 -5.13 -0.22 8.52
N GLY A 56 -3.84 -0.14 8.89
CA GLY A 56 -2.81 0.48 8.05
C GLY A 56 -2.97 1.98 7.88
N GLY A 57 -3.55 2.68 8.86
CA GLY A 57 -3.73 4.13 8.87
C GLY A 57 -4.96 4.64 8.13
N ILE A 58 -5.82 3.75 7.60
CA ILE A 58 -7.02 4.12 6.84
C ILE A 58 -8.23 3.36 7.36
N ASN A 59 -9.27 4.09 7.77
CA ASN A 59 -10.56 3.55 8.18
C ASN A 59 -11.67 4.19 7.32
N GLY A 60 -12.46 3.38 6.63
CA GLY A 60 -13.56 3.87 5.79
C GLY A 60 -13.13 4.85 4.69
N GLY A 61 -11.91 4.73 4.17
CA GLY A 61 -11.35 5.63 3.16
C GLY A 61 -10.73 6.93 3.71
N LEU A 62 -10.74 7.12 5.04
CA LEU A 62 -10.16 8.29 5.70
C LEU A 62 -8.91 7.91 6.49
N THR A 63 -7.92 8.80 6.49
CA THR A 63 -6.74 8.63 7.34
C THR A 63 -7.10 8.84 8.80
N ASN A 64 -6.56 7.99 9.67
CA ASN A 64 -6.84 8.01 11.12
C ASN A 64 -5.70 8.63 11.96
N GLY A 65 -4.71 9.24 11.31
CA GLY A 65 -3.55 9.84 11.97
C GLY A 65 -2.39 8.88 12.26
N ASN A 66 -2.57 7.58 12.03
CA ASN A 66 -1.49 6.61 12.08
C ASN A 66 -0.69 6.59 10.77
N PRO A 67 0.53 6.05 10.78
CA PRO A 67 1.28 5.82 9.54
C PRO A 67 0.48 5.01 8.52
N LEU A 68 0.53 5.43 7.26
CA LEU A 68 -0.03 4.64 6.17
C LEU A 68 0.90 3.45 5.90
N ILE A 69 0.39 2.24 6.14
CA ILE A 69 1.13 1.00 5.93
C ILE A 69 0.42 0.19 4.87
N PHE A 70 1.10 -0.08 3.78
CA PHE A 70 0.60 -0.96 2.72
C PHE A 70 1.73 -1.79 2.12
N ARG A 71 1.36 -2.90 1.50
CA ARG A 71 2.25 -3.80 0.79
C ARG A 71 1.77 -4.01 -0.62
N VAL A 72 2.72 -4.08 -1.55
CA VAL A 72 2.43 -4.26 -2.97
C VAL A 72 3.09 -5.54 -3.44
N ALA A 73 2.31 -6.44 -4.01
CA ALA A 73 2.79 -7.68 -4.60
C ALA A 73 3.10 -7.48 -6.08
N PHE A 74 4.30 -7.86 -6.50
CA PHE A 74 4.72 -7.84 -7.88
C PHE A 74 4.83 -9.26 -8.43
N LYS A 75 4.46 -9.46 -9.69
CA LYS A 75 4.70 -10.74 -10.35
C LYS A 75 6.21 -10.98 -10.51
N PRO A 76 6.65 -12.23 -10.60
CA PRO A 76 8.03 -12.53 -10.96
C PRO A 76 8.31 -12.11 -12.41
N THR A 77 9.59 -11.99 -12.75
CA THR A 77 10.05 -11.77 -14.14
C THR A 77 9.54 -12.88 -15.04
N SER A 78 8.89 -12.50 -16.14
CA SER A 78 8.27 -13.47 -17.06
C SER A 78 9.25 -14.05 -18.08
N SER A 79 10.31 -13.32 -18.44
CA SER A 79 11.37 -13.85 -19.29
C SER A 79 12.44 -14.51 -18.42
N ILE A 80 12.67 -15.78 -18.66
CA ILE A 80 13.65 -16.60 -17.93
C ILE A 80 14.48 -17.41 -18.93
N GLY A 81 15.75 -17.67 -18.60
CA GLY A 81 16.64 -18.52 -19.40
C GLY A 81 16.38 -20.02 -19.25
N LYS A 82 15.23 -20.39 -18.70
CA LYS A 82 14.85 -21.80 -18.54
C LYS A 82 13.96 -22.21 -19.71
N THR A 83 14.27 -23.32 -20.34
CA THR A 83 13.47 -23.90 -21.42
C THR A 83 12.05 -24.18 -20.94
N GLN A 84 11.08 -23.78 -21.74
CA GLN A 84 9.64 -23.95 -21.48
C GLN A 84 8.95 -24.55 -22.71
N GLU A 85 8.01 -25.45 -22.51
CA GLU A 85 7.15 -25.95 -23.58
C GLU A 85 5.97 -24.99 -23.78
N THR A 86 5.79 -24.54 -25.01
CA THR A 86 4.69 -23.62 -25.36
C THR A 86 4.21 -23.89 -26.78
N MET A 87 3.07 -23.35 -27.13
CA MET A 87 2.53 -23.46 -28.48
C MET A 87 3.10 -22.39 -29.40
N ASN A 88 3.61 -22.81 -30.54
CA ASN A 88 3.93 -21.89 -31.64
C ASN A 88 2.63 -21.45 -32.31
N VAL A 89 2.30 -20.17 -32.18
CA VAL A 89 1.04 -19.61 -32.67
C VAL A 89 0.92 -19.70 -34.21
N ALA A 90 2.03 -19.64 -34.94
CA ALA A 90 2.03 -19.70 -36.39
C ALA A 90 1.78 -21.12 -36.94
N THR A 91 2.24 -22.14 -36.23
CA THR A 91 2.13 -23.54 -36.68
C THR A 91 1.06 -24.34 -35.94
N GLY A 92 0.57 -23.84 -34.78
CA GLY A 92 -0.34 -24.56 -33.92
C GLY A 92 0.28 -25.76 -33.20
N GLN A 93 1.58 -25.91 -33.22
CA GLN A 93 2.29 -27.05 -32.64
C GLN A 93 3.02 -26.68 -31.35
N MET A 94 3.15 -27.63 -30.43
CA MET A 94 3.97 -27.49 -29.23
C MET A 94 5.44 -27.42 -29.65
N THR A 95 6.18 -26.50 -29.04
CA THR A 95 7.60 -26.28 -29.27
C THR A 95 8.30 -25.89 -28.00
N SER A 96 9.56 -26.24 -27.91
CA SER A 96 10.45 -25.83 -26.83
C SER A 96 10.92 -24.40 -27.09
N LEU A 97 10.72 -23.52 -26.11
CA LEU A 97 11.14 -22.12 -26.17
C LEU A 97 12.17 -21.84 -25.09
N GLU A 98 13.32 -21.35 -25.49
CA GLU A 98 14.31 -20.76 -24.62
C GLU A 98 14.54 -19.31 -25.04
N ILE A 99 14.44 -18.38 -24.10
CA ILE A 99 14.68 -16.97 -24.37
C ILE A 99 16.11 -16.65 -23.96
N PRO A 100 17.05 -16.51 -24.90
CA PRO A 100 18.43 -16.18 -24.56
C PRO A 100 18.54 -14.73 -24.09
N GLY A 101 19.44 -14.47 -23.14
CA GLY A 101 19.72 -13.11 -22.68
C GLY A 101 19.96 -13.01 -21.18
N ARG A 102 20.21 -11.77 -20.76
CA ARG A 102 20.33 -11.44 -19.33
C ARG A 102 18.95 -11.20 -18.74
N HIS A 103 18.54 -12.08 -17.86
CA HIS A 103 17.27 -11.98 -17.18
C HIS A 103 17.40 -11.33 -15.80
N ASP A 104 16.41 -10.52 -15.42
CA ASP A 104 16.30 -10.00 -14.06
C ASP A 104 15.92 -11.12 -13.10
N VAL A 105 16.70 -11.30 -12.07
CA VAL A 105 16.39 -12.28 -11.01
C VAL A 105 15.16 -11.82 -10.21
N CYS A 106 15.10 -10.52 -9.89
CA CYS A 106 14.00 -9.93 -9.14
C CYS A 106 13.88 -8.44 -9.44
N PHE A 107 13.02 -8.07 -10.40
CA PHE A 107 12.84 -6.65 -10.72
C PHE A 107 12.12 -5.87 -9.61
N ALA A 108 11.43 -6.54 -8.69
CA ALA A 108 10.74 -5.90 -7.57
C ALA A 108 11.70 -5.11 -6.66
N LEU A 109 12.99 -5.45 -6.62
CA LEU A 109 13.99 -4.69 -5.88
C LEU A 109 14.17 -3.24 -6.38
N ARG A 110 13.73 -2.95 -7.61
CA ARG A 110 13.80 -1.62 -8.22
C ARG A 110 12.48 -0.86 -8.18
N THR A 111 11.43 -1.44 -7.61
CA THR A 111 10.09 -0.85 -7.59
C THR A 111 9.82 0.10 -6.41
N PRO A 112 10.53 0.07 -5.26
CA PRO A 112 10.24 0.97 -4.15
C PRO A 112 10.14 2.44 -4.55
N PRO A 113 11.10 3.05 -5.28
CA PRO A 113 11.00 4.45 -5.65
C PRO A 113 9.81 4.75 -6.58
N VAL A 114 9.37 3.77 -7.38
CA VAL A 114 8.18 3.93 -8.23
C VAL A 114 6.91 3.92 -7.37
N VAL A 115 6.83 3.04 -6.38
CA VAL A 115 5.70 2.99 -5.44
C VAL A 115 5.63 4.25 -4.59
N GLU A 116 6.77 4.72 -4.09
CA GLU A 116 6.88 5.98 -3.33
C GLU A 116 6.41 7.18 -4.17
N ALA A 117 6.91 7.32 -5.40
CA ALA A 117 6.52 8.41 -6.29
C ALA A 117 5.02 8.40 -6.61
N MET A 118 4.45 7.24 -6.91
CA MET A 118 3.01 7.12 -7.16
C MET A 118 2.18 7.42 -5.92
N THR A 119 2.64 7.02 -4.74
CA THR A 119 1.98 7.36 -3.47
C THR A 119 2.01 8.86 -3.23
N ALA A 120 3.15 9.51 -3.45
CA ALA A 120 3.29 10.95 -3.30
C ALA A 120 2.36 11.72 -4.26
N ILE A 121 2.24 11.28 -5.51
CA ILE A 121 1.33 11.90 -6.49
C ILE A 121 -0.13 11.80 -6.01
N VAL A 122 -0.57 10.63 -5.57
CA VAL A 122 -1.95 10.41 -5.09
C VAL A 122 -2.23 11.26 -3.86
N LEU A 123 -1.31 11.30 -2.90
CA LEU A 123 -1.47 12.10 -1.69
C LEU A 123 -1.50 13.59 -1.99
N ALA A 124 -0.65 14.07 -2.90
CA ALA A 124 -0.66 15.47 -3.33
C ALA A 124 -1.98 15.87 -4.00
N ASP A 125 -2.53 15.00 -4.84
CA ASP A 125 -3.82 15.22 -5.50
C ASP A 125 -4.96 15.30 -4.47
N LEU A 126 -5.03 14.36 -3.54
CA LEU A 126 -6.04 14.34 -2.48
C LEU A 126 -5.95 15.56 -1.56
N LEU A 127 -4.74 16.00 -1.20
CA LEU A 127 -4.53 17.22 -0.42
C LEU A 127 -4.93 18.46 -1.19
N GLY A 128 -4.62 18.54 -2.49
CA GLY A 128 -5.02 19.64 -3.36
C GLY A 128 -6.54 19.79 -3.46
N VAL A 129 -7.27 18.68 -3.59
CA VAL A 129 -8.74 18.66 -3.59
C VAL A 129 -9.28 19.14 -2.23
N SER A 130 -8.72 18.66 -1.12
CA SER A 130 -9.14 19.08 0.23
C SER A 130 -8.95 20.59 0.44
N MET A 131 -7.81 21.15 0.04
CA MET A 131 -7.54 22.58 0.18
C MET A 131 -8.47 23.45 -0.67
N SER A 132 -8.86 23.00 -1.86
CA SER A 132 -9.80 23.74 -2.71
C SER A 132 -11.22 23.79 -2.14
N MET A 133 -11.64 22.74 -1.41
CA MET A 133 -12.97 22.72 -0.75
C MET A 133 -13.05 23.64 0.46
N THR A 134 -11.93 23.86 1.17
CA THR A 134 -11.90 24.73 2.36
C THR A 134 -11.77 26.22 2.02
N SER A 135 -11.31 26.57 0.83
CA SER A 135 -11.18 27.97 0.37
C SER A 135 -12.44 28.55 -0.26
N GLY A 136 -13.52 27.81 -0.34
CA GLY A 136 -14.81 28.18 -0.93
C GLY A 136 -15.93 28.48 0.06
N CYS A 137 -15.64 28.62 1.37
CA CYS A 137 -16.60 29.03 2.41
C CYS A 137 -16.32 30.44 2.90
#